data_8c5e3373e6e540edba15f2b1a33a5b09
#
_entry.id   8c5e3373e6e540edba15f2b1a33a5b09
#
_cell.length_a   1.000
_cell.length_b   1.000
_cell.length_c   1.000
_cell.angle_alpha   90.00
_cell.angle_beta   90.00
_cell.angle_gamma   90.00
#
_symmetry.space_group_name_H-M   'P 1'
#
loop_
_entity.id
_entity.type
_entity.pdbx_description
1 polymer ?
#
loop_
_entity_poly.entity_id
_entity_poly.type
_entity_poly.pdbx_seq_one_letter_code
_entity_poly.pdbx_strand_id
1 'polypeptide(L)'
;MKKYTSFKVLQLAILAILTILSLFLLLKPEVKQFVFSSRPATILLFVVWVLLLVSFIFLLIDFNLISTIKLNYHNLYGVAYSDPISGMPNRFSCDTVIEKYYDEKLPENIGCIMIDLSNLSEINNLYTHAAGNRLLKDFSNILSTAATSLCFVGRNGGNKFLAIFEDCTEENIDLFIQRIENRVAQHNQAPDSIAIEYHTGIALNRNEHLDQITRLIALANKRISRSTNVQRS
;
A
#
# COMPACT_ATOMS: atom_id res chain seq x y z
N MET A 1 2.98 -13.57 10.63
CA MET A 1 4.34 -13.05 10.87
C MET A 1 4.58 -12.62 12.31
N LYS A 2 3.74 -11.77 12.94
CA LYS A 2 3.93 -11.34 14.36
C LYS A 2 4.15 -12.50 15.35
N LYS A 3 3.36 -13.58 15.28
CA LYS A 3 3.52 -14.77 16.14
C LYS A 3 4.87 -15.47 15.97
N TYR A 4 5.36 -15.59 14.75
CA TYR A 4 6.64 -16.22 14.45
C TYR A 4 7.82 -15.38 14.99
N THR A 5 7.80 -14.07 14.80
CA THR A 5 8.82 -13.16 15.35
C THR A 5 8.84 -13.21 16.88
N SER A 6 7.65 -13.22 17.54
CA SER A 6 7.57 -13.35 19.01
C SER A 6 8.17 -14.68 19.50
N PHE A 7 7.94 -15.78 18.78
CA PHE A 7 8.52 -17.08 19.10
C PHE A 7 10.06 -17.06 19.01
N LYS A 8 10.63 -16.42 17.98
CA LYS A 8 12.08 -16.30 17.83
C LYS A 8 12.73 -15.40 18.89
N VAL A 9 12.04 -14.33 19.30
CA VAL A 9 12.49 -13.48 20.42
C VAL A 9 12.49 -14.30 21.74
N LEU A 10 11.47 -15.11 21.98
CA LEU A 10 11.43 -16.00 23.15
C LEU A 10 12.60 -17.02 23.11
N GLN A 11 12.86 -17.62 21.96
CA GLN A 11 13.96 -18.55 21.77
C GLN A 11 15.31 -17.87 22.07
N LEU A 12 15.52 -16.64 21.61
CA LEU A 12 16.72 -15.84 21.91
C LEU A 12 16.86 -15.59 23.42
N ALA A 13 15.77 -15.22 24.09
CA ALA A 13 15.78 -14.99 25.55
C ALA A 13 16.17 -16.28 26.34
N ILE A 14 15.60 -17.42 25.96
CA ILE A 14 15.94 -18.70 26.58
C ILE A 14 17.42 -19.03 26.36
N LEU A 15 17.94 -18.83 25.17
CA LEU A 15 19.33 -19.09 24.83
C LEU A 15 20.30 -18.20 25.62
N ALA A 16 19.95 -16.92 25.78
CA ALA A 16 20.71 -15.97 26.61
C ALA A 16 20.71 -16.39 28.09
N ILE A 17 19.55 -16.81 28.62
CA ILE A 17 19.44 -17.28 30.00
C ILE A 17 20.31 -18.53 30.23
N LEU A 18 20.26 -19.50 29.31
CA LEU A 18 21.07 -20.72 29.41
C LEU A 18 22.58 -20.42 29.36
N THR A 19 23.00 -19.49 28.50
CA THR A 19 24.41 -19.06 28.41
C THR A 19 24.87 -18.39 29.68
N ILE A 20 24.07 -17.44 30.21
CA ILE A 20 24.38 -16.73 31.47
C ILE A 20 24.43 -17.72 32.65
N LEU A 21 23.47 -18.65 32.72
CA LEU A 21 23.44 -19.66 33.78
C LEU A 21 24.66 -20.59 33.72
N SER A 22 25.06 -21.03 32.52
CA SER A 22 26.26 -21.85 32.31
C SER A 22 27.52 -21.12 32.76
N LEU A 23 27.67 -19.82 32.39
CA LEU A 23 28.76 -18.98 32.86
C LEU A 23 28.77 -18.81 34.34
N PHE A 24 27.62 -18.53 34.97
CA PHE A 24 27.48 -18.38 36.41
C PHE A 24 27.88 -19.64 37.17
N LEU A 25 27.47 -20.82 36.69
CA LEU A 25 27.88 -22.10 37.28
C LEU A 25 29.38 -22.32 37.23
N LEU A 26 30.06 -21.93 36.15
CA LEU A 26 31.49 -22.03 36.00
C LEU A 26 32.29 -21.08 36.90
N LEU A 27 31.66 -20.01 37.46
CA LEU A 27 32.30 -19.13 38.44
C LEU A 27 32.41 -19.77 39.81
N LYS A 28 31.63 -20.83 40.13
CA LYS A 28 31.73 -21.57 41.36
C LYS A 28 32.98 -22.45 41.39
N PRO A 29 33.88 -22.29 42.41
CA PRO A 29 35.14 -23.05 42.46
C PRO A 29 34.98 -24.55 42.40
N GLU A 30 33.96 -25.09 43.07
CA GLU A 30 33.65 -26.53 43.14
C GLU A 30 33.28 -27.09 41.77
N VAL A 31 32.41 -26.37 41.00
CA VAL A 31 31.99 -26.76 39.64
C VAL A 31 33.19 -26.67 38.70
N LYS A 32 33.96 -25.59 38.76
CA LYS A 32 35.16 -25.39 37.96
C LYS A 32 36.15 -26.52 38.18
N GLN A 33 36.45 -26.89 39.43
CA GLN A 33 37.35 -27.97 39.77
C GLN A 33 36.84 -29.32 39.25
N PHE A 34 35.55 -29.62 39.47
CA PHE A 34 34.93 -30.86 38.97
C PHE A 34 35.03 -31.00 37.43
N VAL A 35 34.64 -29.94 36.71
CA VAL A 35 34.64 -29.94 35.24
C VAL A 35 36.03 -30.11 34.66
N PHE A 36 37.02 -29.37 35.19
CA PHE A 36 38.39 -29.41 34.62
C PHE A 36 39.26 -30.54 35.17
N SER A 37 38.85 -31.25 36.25
CA SER A 37 39.54 -32.45 36.69
C SER A 37 39.17 -33.72 35.91
N SER A 38 38.05 -33.71 35.22
CA SER A 38 37.51 -34.85 34.46
C SER A 38 37.50 -34.57 32.95
N ARG A 39 38.31 -35.31 32.17
CA ARG A 39 38.33 -35.18 30.70
C ARG A 39 36.92 -35.29 30.05
N PRO A 40 36.05 -36.28 30.44
CA PRO A 40 34.71 -36.36 29.88
C PRO A 40 33.86 -35.15 30.18
N ALA A 41 33.93 -34.57 31.40
CA ALA A 41 33.19 -33.39 31.79
C ALA A 41 33.60 -32.14 31.03
N THR A 42 34.93 -31.98 30.78
CA THR A 42 35.47 -30.87 29.94
C THR A 42 34.98 -30.99 28.50
N ILE A 43 34.98 -32.19 27.93
CA ILE A 43 34.51 -32.43 26.55
C ILE A 43 32.98 -32.12 26.47
N LEU A 44 32.20 -32.60 27.45
CA LEU A 44 30.76 -32.32 27.50
C LEU A 44 30.47 -30.82 27.56
N LEU A 45 31.18 -30.08 28.42
CA LEU A 45 31.05 -28.62 28.49
C LEU A 45 31.35 -27.98 27.12
N PHE A 46 32.43 -28.38 26.48
CA PHE A 46 32.80 -27.85 25.16
C PHE A 46 31.69 -28.11 24.11
N VAL A 47 31.17 -29.34 24.07
CA VAL A 47 30.07 -29.70 23.16
C VAL A 47 28.82 -28.84 23.42
N VAL A 48 28.44 -28.64 24.69
CA VAL A 48 27.32 -27.76 25.03
C VAL A 48 27.54 -26.33 24.54
N TRP A 49 28.72 -25.78 24.72
CA TRP A 49 29.02 -24.41 24.25
C TRP A 49 29.02 -24.30 22.75
N VAL A 50 29.52 -25.31 22.03
CA VAL A 50 29.43 -25.35 20.56
C VAL A 50 27.97 -25.42 20.10
N LEU A 51 27.12 -26.21 20.74
CA LEU A 51 25.71 -26.29 20.42
C LEU A 51 24.97 -24.95 20.67
N LEU A 52 25.29 -24.27 21.79
CA LEU A 52 24.75 -22.92 22.07
C LEU A 52 25.17 -21.91 21.00
N LEU A 53 26.44 -21.93 20.60
CA LEU A 53 26.96 -21.05 19.55
C LEU A 53 26.30 -21.31 18.20
N VAL A 54 26.18 -22.59 17.80
CA VAL A 54 25.49 -22.98 16.56
C VAL A 54 24.02 -22.55 16.58
N SER A 55 23.31 -22.77 17.71
CA SER A 55 21.93 -22.33 17.88
C SER A 55 21.79 -20.80 17.75
N PHE A 56 22.74 -20.03 18.30
CA PHE A 56 22.77 -18.59 18.17
C PHE A 56 22.97 -18.14 16.72
N ILE A 57 23.90 -18.79 15.99
CA ILE A 57 24.11 -18.51 14.56
C ILE A 57 22.84 -18.78 13.74
N PHE A 58 22.15 -19.91 13.98
CA PHE A 58 20.87 -20.19 13.30
C PHE A 58 19.83 -19.13 13.60
N LEU A 59 19.73 -18.63 14.83
CA LEU A 59 18.82 -17.52 15.17
C LEU A 59 19.14 -16.25 14.38
N LEU A 60 20.41 -15.89 14.22
CA LEU A 60 20.82 -14.73 13.43
C LEU A 60 20.43 -14.89 11.95
N ILE A 61 20.62 -16.10 11.39
CA ILE A 61 20.20 -16.43 10.02
C ILE A 61 18.68 -16.29 9.89
N ASP A 62 17.91 -16.84 10.84
CA ASP A 62 16.45 -16.74 10.84
C ASP A 62 15.97 -15.28 10.89
N PHE A 63 16.55 -14.42 11.73
CA PHE A 63 16.21 -12.99 11.78
C PHE A 63 16.51 -12.27 10.45
N ASN A 64 17.66 -12.59 9.86
CA ASN A 64 18.02 -12.02 8.55
C ASN A 64 17.05 -12.48 7.45
N LEU A 65 16.72 -13.77 7.42
CA LEU A 65 15.77 -14.33 6.46
C LEU A 65 14.38 -13.70 6.60
N ILE A 66 13.87 -13.54 7.84
CA ILE A 66 12.57 -12.90 8.11
C ILE A 66 12.58 -11.45 7.62
N SER A 67 13.66 -10.71 7.87
CA SER A 67 13.83 -9.34 7.42
C SER A 67 13.80 -9.24 5.89
N THR A 68 14.53 -10.11 5.20
CA THR A 68 14.59 -10.16 3.73
C THR A 68 13.21 -10.53 3.13
N ILE A 69 12.54 -11.53 3.69
CA ILE A 69 11.19 -11.92 3.24
C ILE A 69 10.20 -10.77 3.43
N LYS A 70 10.26 -10.06 4.56
CA LYS A 70 9.38 -8.91 4.82
C LYS A 70 9.61 -7.78 3.82
N LEU A 71 10.86 -7.49 3.50
CA LEU A 71 11.23 -6.46 2.53
C LEU A 71 10.75 -6.84 1.12
N ASN A 72 11.01 -8.09 0.69
CA ASN A 72 10.58 -8.59 -0.61
C ASN A 72 9.05 -8.62 -0.74
N TYR A 73 8.33 -9.04 0.31
CA TYR A 73 6.87 -9.02 0.33
C TYR A 73 6.33 -7.59 0.17
N HIS A 74 6.91 -6.62 0.87
CA HIS A 74 6.50 -5.21 0.75
C HIS A 74 6.75 -4.66 -0.67
N ASN A 75 7.89 -4.98 -1.25
CA ASN A 75 8.23 -4.58 -2.62
C ASN A 75 7.30 -5.24 -3.65
N LEU A 76 7.04 -6.55 -3.53
CA LEU A 76 6.12 -7.28 -4.40
C LEU A 76 4.69 -6.75 -4.30
N TYR A 77 4.24 -6.44 -3.08
CA TYR A 77 2.92 -5.85 -2.86
C TYR A 77 2.82 -4.47 -3.54
N GLY A 78 3.83 -3.61 -3.37
CA GLY A 78 3.88 -2.31 -4.04
C GLY A 78 3.80 -2.44 -5.57
N VAL A 79 4.59 -3.34 -6.17
CA VAL A 79 4.58 -3.59 -7.62
C VAL A 79 3.24 -4.17 -8.09
N ALA A 80 2.62 -5.06 -7.31
CA ALA A 80 1.34 -5.70 -7.69
C ALA A 80 0.14 -4.75 -7.60
N TYR A 81 0.12 -3.84 -6.64
CA TYR A 81 -1.05 -3.03 -6.28
C TYR A 81 -0.92 -1.53 -6.58
N SER A 82 0.28 -1.05 -6.95
CA SER A 82 0.50 0.36 -7.27
C SER A 82 0.86 0.55 -8.74
N ASP A 83 0.44 1.68 -9.29
CA ASP A 83 0.84 2.10 -10.63
C ASP A 83 2.26 2.71 -10.58
N PRO A 84 3.21 2.25 -11.40
CA PRO A 84 4.61 2.66 -11.30
C PRO A 84 4.87 4.12 -11.68
N ILE A 85 3.97 4.76 -12.45
CA ILE A 85 4.11 6.15 -12.88
C ILE A 85 3.49 7.08 -11.84
N SER A 86 2.25 6.80 -11.47
CA SER A 86 1.46 7.67 -10.58
C SER A 86 1.70 7.40 -9.09
N GLY A 87 2.16 6.21 -8.72
CA GLY A 87 2.26 5.76 -7.33
C GLY A 87 0.92 5.44 -6.65
N MET A 88 -0.20 5.67 -7.34
CA MET A 88 -1.54 5.36 -6.84
C MET A 88 -1.85 3.86 -6.90
N PRO A 89 -2.90 3.40 -6.19
CA PRO A 89 -3.49 2.10 -6.47
C PRO A 89 -3.74 1.92 -7.97
N ASN A 90 -3.27 0.81 -8.52
CA ASN A 90 -3.38 0.51 -9.95
C ASN A 90 -4.76 -0.11 -10.28
N ARG A 91 -4.96 -0.48 -11.56
CA ARG A 91 -6.20 -1.11 -12.02
C ARG A 91 -6.55 -2.38 -11.24
N PHE A 92 -5.57 -3.22 -10.92
CA PHE A 92 -5.81 -4.43 -10.12
C PHE A 92 -6.35 -4.09 -8.72
N SER A 93 -5.85 -3.02 -8.10
CA SER A 93 -6.38 -2.51 -6.84
C SER A 93 -7.82 -2.00 -6.98
N CYS A 94 -8.13 -1.32 -8.07
CA CYS A 94 -9.51 -0.91 -8.37
C CYS A 94 -10.42 -2.13 -8.50
N ASP A 95 -10.01 -3.14 -9.25
CA ASP A 95 -10.76 -4.39 -9.44
C ASP A 95 -10.99 -5.12 -8.11
N THR A 96 -9.97 -5.17 -7.22
CA THR A 96 -10.10 -5.75 -5.88
C THR A 96 -11.14 -5.04 -5.01
N VAL A 97 -11.26 -3.72 -5.12
CA VAL A 97 -12.31 -2.97 -4.39
C VAL A 97 -13.69 -3.24 -5.00
N ILE A 98 -13.78 -3.33 -6.33
CA ILE A 98 -15.02 -3.63 -7.05
C ILE A 98 -15.52 -5.04 -6.72
N GLU A 99 -14.63 -6.04 -6.62
CA GLU A 99 -14.95 -7.44 -6.31
C GLU A 99 -15.69 -7.61 -4.97
N LYS A 100 -15.50 -6.73 -4.01
CA LYS A 100 -16.23 -6.75 -2.73
C LYS A 100 -17.77 -6.68 -2.91
N TYR A 101 -18.24 -6.15 -4.03
CA TYR A 101 -19.65 -5.88 -4.31
C TYR A 101 -20.24 -6.83 -5.37
N TYR A 102 -19.57 -7.94 -5.75
CA TYR A 102 -20.08 -8.83 -6.79
C TYR A 102 -21.18 -9.76 -6.30
N ASP A 103 -21.05 -10.25 -5.07
CA ASP A 103 -21.93 -11.29 -4.53
C ASP A 103 -23.11 -10.73 -3.72
N GLU A 104 -23.20 -9.40 -3.54
CA GLU A 104 -24.22 -8.75 -2.76
C GLU A 104 -24.94 -7.66 -3.57
N LYS A 105 -26.20 -7.37 -3.18
CA LYS A 105 -26.92 -6.24 -3.74
C LYS A 105 -26.16 -4.95 -3.40
N LEU A 106 -25.94 -4.11 -4.42
CA LEU A 106 -25.17 -2.88 -4.25
C LEU A 106 -25.87 -1.94 -3.24
N PRO A 107 -25.18 -1.52 -2.16
CA PRO A 107 -25.74 -0.61 -1.16
C PRO A 107 -26.15 0.73 -1.77
N GLU A 108 -27.19 1.36 -1.21
CA GLU A 108 -27.65 2.67 -1.68
C GLU A 108 -26.65 3.79 -1.39
N ASN A 109 -25.85 3.65 -0.31
CA ASN A 109 -24.82 4.61 0.09
C ASN A 109 -23.48 4.44 -0.63
N ILE A 110 -23.45 3.73 -1.75
CA ILE A 110 -22.26 3.66 -2.63
C ILE A 110 -22.35 4.77 -3.68
N GLY A 111 -21.21 5.43 -3.89
CA GLY A 111 -21.02 6.36 -4.99
C GLY A 111 -19.70 6.12 -5.71
N CYS A 112 -19.62 6.49 -6.97
CA CYS A 112 -18.38 6.49 -7.71
C CYS A 112 -18.22 7.74 -8.58
N ILE A 113 -16.95 8.14 -8.75
CA ILE A 113 -16.55 9.21 -9.66
C ILE A 113 -15.52 8.63 -10.62
N MET A 114 -15.80 8.73 -11.91
CA MET A 114 -14.78 8.54 -12.94
C MET A 114 -14.15 9.89 -13.27
N ILE A 115 -12.84 9.94 -13.32
CA ILE A 115 -12.05 11.14 -13.56
C ILE A 115 -11.16 10.87 -14.77
N ASP A 116 -11.15 11.77 -15.72
CA ASP A 116 -10.38 11.68 -16.97
C ASP A 116 -9.43 12.88 -17.07
N LEU A 117 -8.12 12.61 -17.09
CA LEU A 117 -7.08 13.62 -17.36
C LEU A 117 -7.07 13.91 -18.86
N SER A 118 -7.79 14.93 -19.29
CA SER A 118 -8.17 15.16 -20.70
C SER A 118 -7.01 15.59 -21.60
N ASN A 119 -6.03 16.33 -21.07
CA ASN A 119 -4.92 16.86 -21.87
C ASN A 119 -3.67 15.98 -21.90
N LEU A 120 -3.68 14.76 -21.30
CA LEU A 120 -2.51 13.88 -21.25
C LEU A 120 -1.97 13.52 -22.65
N SER A 121 -2.85 13.20 -23.59
CA SER A 121 -2.44 12.86 -24.96
C SER A 121 -1.82 14.04 -25.68
N GLU A 122 -2.36 15.23 -25.50
CA GLU A 122 -1.83 16.48 -26.06
C GLU A 122 -0.43 16.78 -25.51
N ILE A 123 -0.23 16.69 -24.21
CA ILE A 123 1.07 16.92 -23.56
C ILE A 123 2.11 15.89 -24.04
N ASN A 124 1.74 14.61 -24.21
CA ASN A 124 2.63 13.59 -24.77
C ASN A 124 3.07 13.92 -26.20
N ASN A 125 2.15 14.47 -27.02
CA ASN A 125 2.41 14.81 -28.42
C ASN A 125 3.21 16.12 -28.59
N LEU A 126 2.91 17.13 -27.76
CA LEU A 126 3.56 18.46 -27.86
C LEU A 126 4.95 18.48 -27.22
N TYR A 127 5.17 17.70 -26.17
CA TYR A 127 6.42 17.68 -25.44
C TYR A 127 7.08 16.29 -25.51
N THR A 128 6.94 15.50 -24.43
CA THR A 128 7.54 14.17 -24.34
C THR A 128 6.69 13.27 -23.45
N HIS A 129 6.88 11.96 -23.56
CA HIS A 129 6.30 11.01 -22.58
C HIS A 129 6.73 11.26 -21.14
N ALA A 130 7.93 11.84 -20.92
CA ALA A 130 8.38 12.22 -19.60
C ALA A 130 7.54 13.39 -19.03
N ALA A 131 7.15 14.36 -19.86
CA ALA A 131 6.24 15.44 -19.47
C ALA A 131 4.85 14.91 -19.10
N GLY A 132 4.28 14.01 -19.91
CA GLY A 132 3.02 13.35 -19.58
C GLY A 132 3.07 12.49 -18.32
N ASN A 133 4.18 11.80 -18.06
CA ASN A 133 4.38 11.06 -16.82
C ASN A 133 4.45 11.98 -15.59
N ARG A 134 5.07 13.17 -15.73
CA ARG A 134 5.08 14.21 -14.69
C ARG A 134 3.66 14.71 -14.43
N LEU A 135 2.91 15.06 -15.48
CA LEU A 135 1.52 15.49 -15.38
C LEU A 135 0.65 14.45 -14.67
N LEU A 136 0.78 13.15 -15.05
CA LEU A 136 0.10 12.03 -14.39
C LEU A 136 0.44 11.96 -12.90
N LYS A 137 1.72 12.09 -12.53
CA LYS A 137 2.18 12.03 -11.16
C LYS A 137 1.64 13.19 -10.33
N ASP A 138 1.69 14.40 -10.87
CA ASP A 138 1.22 15.60 -10.18
C ASP A 138 -0.30 15.54 -9.94
N PHE A 139 -1.07 15.16 -10.95
CA PHE A 139 -2.51 14.97 -10.80
C PHE A 139 -2.86 13.83 -9.81
N SER A 140 -2.12 12.73 -9.85
CA SER A 140 -2.30 11.62 -8.91
C SER A 140 -2.05 12.02 -7.45
N ASN A 141 -1.06 12.86 -7.19
CA ASN A 141 -0.81 13.40 -5.86
C ASN A 141 -1.97 14.29 -5.38
N ILE A 142 -2.54 15.09 -6.27
CA ILE A 142 -3.72 15.90 -5.99
C ILE A 142 -4.91 15.00 -5.61
N LEU A 143 -5.21 13.99 -6.45
CA LEU A 143 -6.30 13.06 -6.21
C LEU A 143 -6.14 12.27 -4.91
N SER A 144 -4.95 11.74 -4.64
CA SER A 144 -4.65 10.99 -3.39
C SER A 144 -4.86 11.86 -2.16
N THR A 145 -4.44 13.13 -2.23
CA THR A 145 -4.61 14.06 -1.11
C THR A 145 -6.07 14.47 -0.93
N ALA A 146 -6.80 14.69 -2.03
CA ALA A 146 -8.23 15.03 -1.98
C ALA A 146 -9.07 13.90 -1.40
N ALA A 147 -8.72 12.64 -1.70
CA ALA A 147 -9.41 11.43 -1.25
C ALA A 147 -9.22 11.10 0.23
N THR A 148 -8.25 11.72 0.91
CA THR A 148 -7.92 11.40 2.31
C THR A 148 -9.15 11.42 3.20
N SER A 149 -9.43 10.27 3.84
CA SER A 149 -10.57 10.03 4.74
C SER A 149 -11.95 10.13 4.09
N LEU A 150 -12.06 10.17 2.76
CA LEU A 150 -13.34 10.26 2.06
C LEU A 150 -13.64 9.03 1.23
N CYS A 151 -12.68 8.56 0.44
CA CYS A 151 -12.92 7.50 -0.54
C CYS A 151 -11.63 6.75 -0.90
N PHE A 152 -11.80 5.58 -1.50
CA PHE A 152 -10.75 4.94 -2.27
C PHE A 152 -10.55 5.70 -3.59
N VAL A 153 -9.31 5.88 -4.03
CA VAL A 153 -9.00 6.39 -5.37
C VAL A 153 -7.84 5.61 -5.98
N GLY A 154 -7.98 5.23 -7.26
CA GLY A 154 -6.96 4.50 -8.00
C GLY A 154 -6.94 4.85 -9.49
N ARG A 155 -5.81 4.56 -10.14
CA ARG A 155 -5.66 4.71 -11.59
C ARG A 155 -6.24 3.49 -12.29
N ASN A 156 -7.34 3.69 -13.01
CA ASN A 156 -8.08 2.62 -13.69
C ASN A 156 -7.52 2.31 -15.11
N GLY A 157 -6.38 2.90 -15.45
CA GLY A 157 -5.66 2.70 -16.72
C GLY A 157 -5.64 3.96 -17.60
N GLY A 158 -4.57 4.10 -18.39
CA GLY A 158 -4.40 5.25 -19.27
C GLY A 158 -4.40 6.58 -18.50
N ASN A 159 -5.31 7.46 -18.88
CA ASN A 159 -5.56 8.77 -18.26
C ASN A 159 -6.75 8.77 -17.29
N LYS A 160 -7.33 7.59 -16.96
CA LYS A 160 -8.55 7.48 -16.15
C LYS A 160 -8.26 7.05 -14.73
N PHE A 161 -8.99 7.68 -13.79
CA PHE A 161 -8.97 7.39 -12.38
C PHE A 161 -10.39 7.08 -11.89
N LEU A 162 -10.48 6.21 -10.89
CA LEU A 162 -11.73 5.79 -10.27
C LEU A 162 -11.69 6.11 -8.78
N ALA A 163 -12.66 6.89 -8.30
CA ALA A 163 -12.92 7.06 -6.88
C ALA A 163 -14.19 6.29 -6.50
N ILE A 164 -14.14 5.54 -5.37
CA ILE A 164 -15.27 4.79 -4.82
C ILE A 164 -15.49 5.24 -3.38
N PHE A 165 -16.72 5.66 -3.09
CA PHE A 165 -17.18 6.10 -1.78
C PHE A 165 -18.04 5.01 -1.17
N GLU A 166 -17.60 4.41 -0.05
CA GLU A 166 -18.34 3.34 0.65
C GLU A 166 -19.48 3.90 1.50
N ASP A 167 -19.31 5.11 2.07
CA ASP A 167 -20.35 5.88 2.77
C ASP A 167 -20.57 7.22 2.05
N CYS A 168 -21.23 7.14 0.89
CA CYS A 168 -21.39 8.27 0.01
C CYS A 168 -22.49 9.22 0.50
N THR A 169 -22.09 10.44 0.86
CA THR A 169 -22.99 11.59 1.04
C THR A 169 -22.70 12.63 -0.04
N GLU A 170 -23.67 13.50 -0.34
CA GLU A 170 -23.45 14.60 -1.27
C GLU A 170 -22.33 15.52 -0.77
N GLU A 171 -22.28 15.76 0.54
CA GLU A 171 -21.22 16.57 1.17
C GLU A 171 -19.82 15.98 0.97
N ASN A 172 -19.66 14.65 1.05
CA ASN A 172 -18.37 13.99 0.82
C ASN A 172 -17.93 14.10 -0.64
N ILE A 173 -18.88 14.01 -1.58
CA ILE A 173 -18.64 14.21 -3.01
C ILE A 173 -18.22 15.67 -3.27
N ASP A 174 -19.00 16.62 -2.79
CA ASP A 174 -18.71 18.05 -2.97
C ASP A 174 -17.37 18.43 -2.36
N LEU A 175 -17.09 17.93 -1.16
CA LEU A 175 -15.81 18.16 -0.51
C LEU A 175 -14.62 17.58 -1.31
N PHE A 176 -14.78 16.37 -1.87
CA PHE A 176 -13.76 15.77 -2.71
C PHE A 176 -13.50 16.60 -3.98
N ILE A 177 -14.57 16.98 -4.69
CA ILE A 177 -14.49 17.81 -5.89
C ILE A 177 -13.85 19.17 -5.57
N GLN A 178 -14.32 19.85 -4.53
CA GLN A 178 -13.78 21.14 -4.09
C GLN A 178 -12.26 21.05 -3.77
N ARG A 179 -11.82 19.96 -3.12
CA ARG A 179 -10.41 19.73 -2.82
C ARG A 179 -9.59 19.56 -4.10
N ILE A 180 -10.13 18.87 -5.11
CA ILE A 180 -9.45 18.72 -6.42
C ILE A 180 -9.37 20.07 -7.12
N GLU A 181 -10.49 20.79 -7.26
CA GLU A 181 -10.55 22.09 -7.94
C GLU A 181 -9.57 23.09 -7.36
N ASN A 182 -9.55 23.26 -6.04
CA ASN A 182 -8.65 24.15 -5.34
C ASN A 182 -7.17 23.80 -5.59
N ARG A 183 -6.82 22.51 -5.53
CA ARG A 183 -5.44 22.06 -5.72
C ARG A 183 -4.99 22.13 -7.17
N VAL A 184 -5.87 21.82 -8.12
CA VAL A 184 -5.59 21.98 -9.56
C VAL A 184 -5.43 23.45 -9.88
N ALA A 185 -6.29 24.34 -9.38
CA ALA A 185 -6.15 25.77 -9.58
C ALA A 185 -4.81 26.31 -9.03
N GLN A 186 -4.40 25.86 -7.83
CA GLN A 186 -3.10 26.20 -7.23
C GLN A 186 -1.93 25.66 -8.07
N HIS A 187 -2.03 24.41 -8.54
CA HIS A 187 -1.01 23.81 -9.40
C HIS A 187 -0.86 24.56 -10.71
N ASN A 188 -1.97 24.89 -11.38
CA ASN A 188 -1.98 25.56 -12.68
C ASN A 188 -1.48 27.03 -12.61
N GLN A 189 -1.47 27.65 -11.43
CA GLN A 189 -0.91 28.98 -11.19
C GLN A 189 0.60 28.94 -10.87
N ALA A 190 1.17 27.77 -10.57
CA ALA A 190 2.57 27.65 -10.22
C ALA A 190 3.45 27.87 -11.47
N PRO A 191 4.57 28.63 -11.36
CA PRO A 191 5.52 28.75 -12.46
C PRO A 191 6.10 27.39 -12.85
N ASP A 192 6.30 27.18 -14.15
CA ASP A 192 6.85 25.93 -14.72
C ASP A 192 5.99 24.68 -14.52
N SER A 193 4.74 24.80 -14.07
CA SER A 193 3.79 23.69 -14.01
C SER A 193 3.21 23.39 -15.39
N ILE A 194 2.96 22.10 -15.66
CA ILE A 194 2.15 21.68 -16.80
C ILE A 194 0.68 21.76 -16.37
N ALA A 195 -0.11 22.58 -17.07
CA ALA A 195 -1.52 22.74 -16.73
C ALA A 195 -2.26 21.40 -16.71
N ILE A 196 -3.05 21.17 -15.67
CA ILE A 196 -3.90 19.99 -15.50
C ILE A 196 -5.30 20.35 -16.00
N GLU A 197 -5.80 19.57 -16.98
CA GLU A 197 -7.17 19.61 -17.43
C GLU A 197 -7.82 18.24 -17.22
N TYR A 198 -9.00 18.22 -16.61
CA TYR A 198 -9.68 16.98 -16.29
C TYR A 198 -11.21 17.12 -16.38
N HIS A 199 -11.87 16.01 -16.54
CA HIS A 199 -13.33 15.90 -16.49
C HIS A 199 -13.75 14.86 -15.48
N THR A 200 -14.92 15.04 -14.90
CA THR A 200 -15.49 14.11 -13.92
C THR A 200 -16.87 13.63 -14.37
N GLY A 201 -17.18 12.39 -14.02
CA GLY A 201 -18.53 11.86 -14.16
C GLY A 201 -18.91 11.16 -12.86
N ILE A 202 -20.04 11.56 -12.27
CA ILE A 202 -20.49 11.15 -10.94
C ILE A 202 -21.72 10.25 -11.08
N ALA A 203 -21.76 9.17 -10.31
CA ALA A 203 -22.93 8.30 -10.15
C ALA A 203 -23.08 7.88 -8.69
N LEU A 204 -24.26 8.11 -8.13
CA LEU A 204 -24.63 7.80 -6.75
C LEU A 204 -25.73 6.74 -6.76
N ASN A 205 -25.51 5.60 -6.12
CA ASN A 205 -26.50 4.52 -6.16
C ASN A 205 -27.82 4.87 -5.49
N ARG A 206 -27.82 5.79 -4.54
CA ARG A 206 -29.04 6.39 -3.96
C ARG A 206 -30.01 6.94 -5.01
N ASN A 207 -29.45 7.51 -6.09
CA ASN A 207 -30.24 8.15 -7.16
C ASN A 207 -30.50 7.20 -8.33
N GLU A 208 -29.65 6.18 -8.51
CA GLU A 208 -29.66 5.33 -9.70
C GLU A 208 -30.31 3.97 -9.45
N HIS A 209 -30.35 3.51 -8.19
CA HIS A 209 -30.95 2.22 -7.77
C HIS A 209 -30.45 1.02 -8.58
N LEU A 210 -29.15 0.97 -8.85
CA LEU A 210 -28.52 -0.11 -9.61
C LEU A 210 -28.14 -1.27 -8.69
N ASP A 211 -28.20 -2.48 -9.22
CA ASP A 211 -27.89 -3.72 -8.48
C ASP A 211 -26.40 -4.07 -8.51
N GLN A 212 -25.64 -3.51 -9.47
CA GLN A 212 -24.26 -3.87 -9.72
C GLN A 212 -23.34 -2.64 -9.77
N ILE A 213 -22.21 -2.70 -9.07
CA ILE A 213 -21.20 -1.63 -9.06
C ILE A 213 -20.63 -1.35 -10.45
N THR A 214 -20.48 -2.37 -11.29
CA THR A 214 -19.98 -2.23 -12.66
C THR A 214 -20.89 -1.35 -13.53
N ARG A 215 -22.21 -1.41 -13.32
CA ARG A 215 -23.18 -0.53 -13.98
C ARG A 215 -23.08 0.90 -13.48
N LEU A 216 -22.86 1.08 -12.18
CA LEU A 216 -22.66 2.39 -11.58
C LEU A 216 -21.41 3.07 -12.14
N ILE A 217 -20.28 2.34 -12.21
CA ILE A 217 -19.02 2.82 -12.80
C ILE A 217 -19.19 3.13 -14.29
N ALA A 218 -19.88 2.28 -15.04
CA ALA A 218 -20.16 2.52 -16.47
C ALA A 218 -21.00 3.79 -16.67
N LEU A 219 -21.96 4.05 -15.79
CA LEU A 219 -22.77 5.26 -15.81
C LEU A 219 -21.93 6.50 -15.51
N ALA A 220 -21.07 6.46 -14.47
CA ALA A 220 -20.14 7.54 -14.18
C ALA A 220 -19.23 7.83 -15.38
N ASN A 221 -18.65 6.80 -15.99
CA ASN A 221 -17.82 6.96 -17.19
C ASN A 221 -18.58 7.58 -18.37
N LYS A 222 -19.85 7.23 -18.56
CA LYS A 222 -20.72 7.82 -19.60
C LYS A 222 -21.03 9.30 -19.32
N ARG A 223 -21.06 9.72 -18.06
CA ARG A 223 -21.31 11.11 -17.66
C ARG A 223 -20.13 12.04 -17.93
N ILE A 224 -18.89 11.53 -17.96
CA ILE A 224 -17.70 12.29 -18.41
C ILE A 224 -17.94 12.88 -19.81
N SER A 225 -18.36 12.05 -20.76
CA SER A 225 -18.56 12.48 -22.16
C SER A 225 -19.65 13.55 -22.31
N ARG A 226 -20.64 13.58 -21.41
CA ARG A 226 -21.71 14.59 -21.44
C ARG A 226 -21.22 15.95 -20.91
N SER A 227 -20.39 15.96 -19.85
CA SER A 227 -19.83 17.20 -19.30
C SER A 227 -18.90 17.92 -20.28
N THR A 228 -18.13 17.16 -21.08
CA THR A 228 -17.23 17.70 -22.11
C THR A 228 -18.01 18.44 -23.22
N ASN A 229 -19.21 18.02 -23.56
CA ASN A 229 -20.03 18.66 -24.60
C ASN A 229 -20.70 19.96 -24.12
N VAL A 230 -20.89 20.14 -22.81
CA VAL A 230 -21.48 21.36 -22.23
C VAL A 230 -20.47 22.48 -22.16
N GLN A 231 -19.16 22.19 -21.99
CA GLN A 231 -18.10 23.18 -21.93
C GLN A 231 -17.61 23.66 -23.32
N ARG A 232 -18.00 22.97 -24.41
CA ARG A 232 -17.67 23.34 -25.80
C ARG A 232 -18.77 24.10 -26.55
N SER A 233 -19.89 24.35 -25.91
CA SER A 233 -21.00 25.16 -26.41
C SER A 233 -21.05 26.51 -25.70
#